data_0c5b9dcf34d2987e37e65b8f8ab94d6a
#
_entry.id   0c5b9dcf34d2987e37e65b8f8ab94d6a
#
_cell.length_a   1.000
_cell.length_b   1.000
_cell.length_c   1.000
_cell.angle_alpha   90.00
_cell.angle_beta   90.00
_cell.angle_gamma   90.00
#
_symmetry.space_group_name_H-M   'P 1'
#
loop_
_entity.id
_entity.type
_entity.pdbx_description
1 polymer ?
#
loop_
_entity_poly.entity_id
_entity_poly.type
_entity_poly.pdbx_seq_one_letter_code
_entity_poly.pdbx_strand_id
1 'polypeptide(L)'
;MSASSGAEPDDVPAARRSAERLAALVGRATLHPPVAATLAVALRGLVADGRLPVGGRLPAERELAAALGVSRVTVTSAYARLRESGWAASRRGAGTWTSVPDRSGVVAAFVPGSPRDGTVDLTYASPAGPPEVADAYAAALEALPRMLPGHGYVAGGLADLRARVAERMSARGLPTTAEQVLVTTGASAAISGALRAVAGPPPSAGRGGAPGARVLVEHPTWPNALDLLGELGAVAVPVPRDPRAPDGAGGFPAALHRAARETAPAMAYLVPDFANPTGAVLTPEERQRVVASMEQRGVVVLADETLADLALEPDDDPSSRPPLAASARPGAVLTAGSLSKSVWAGLRVGWLRGEPSVLARVAASASRDHGALPVVDQLAACVLLDGLDAGLVERRARLREQRDALVGALRDRFPAWDVPLPAGGLSLWCRLPRGTSSSAVTDAAERHGLFLATGSRFGTGHAFDDHLRLPFTQPVPVLLDAVDRLARAVADAERAWGAPTTTRTGALMG
;
A
#
# COMPACT_ATOMS: atom_id res chain seq x y z
N MET A 1 28.06 39.02 48.72
CA MET A 1 27.14 38.22 49.56
C MET A 1 25.99 37.76 48.71
N SER A 2 25.72 36.48 48.81
CA SER A 2 24.60 35.70 48.29
C SER A 2 24.57 35.39 46.80
N ALA A 3 25.19 34.25 46.48
CA ALA A 3 24.93 33.45 45.30
C ALA A 3 23.59 32.70 45.49
N SER A 4 22.66 32.81 44.56
CA SER A 4 21.54 31.91 44.44
C SER A 4 21.87 30.89 43.39
N SER A 5 22.08 29.65 43.80
CA SER A 5 22.25 28.48 42.97
C SER A 5 20.92 28.14 42.30
N GLY A 6 20.87 28.30 41.00
CA GLY A 6 19.83 27.70 40.16
C GLY A 6 20.20 26.23 39.91
N ALA A 7 19.40 25.32 40.42
CA ALA A 7 19.53 23.91 40.11
C ALA A 7 19.17 23.66 38.64
N GLU A 8 20.08 23.09 37.87
CA GLU A 8 19.84 22.57 36.53
C GLU A 8 18.89 21.34 36.58
N PRO A 9 17.86 21.26 35.72
CA PRO A 9 16.95 20.09 35.67
C PRO A 9 17.39 19.08 34.61
N ASP A 10 18.60 18.48 34.72
CA ASP A 10 19.06 17.58 33.65
C ASP A 10 19.95 16.42 34.12
N ASP A 11 19.55 15.70 35.16
CA ASP A 11 20.24 14.46 35.57
C ASP A 11 19.34 13.23 35.58
N VAL A 12 18.59 13.03 34.47
CA VAL A 12 17.91 11.73 34.20
C VAL A 12 18.89 10.82 33.49
N PRO A 13 19.23 9.63 34.03
CA PRO A 13 20.14 8.70 33.39
C PRO A 13 19.72 8.39 31.96
N ALA A 14 20.67 8.32 31.02
CA ALA A 14 20.41 8.09 29.59
C ALA A 14 19.53 6.84 29.30
N ALA A 15 19.66 5.79 30.14
CA ALA A 15 18.83 4.59 30.10
C ALA A 15 17.35 4.86 30.42
N ARG A 16 17.06 5.76 31.35
CA ARG A 16 15.69 6.15 31.72
C ARG A 16 15.04 7.01 30.62
N ARG A 17 15.78 7.93 30.02
CA ARG A 17 15.34 8.71 28.83
C ARG A 17 14.99 7.79 27.66
N SER A 18 15.77 6.72 27.45
CA SER A 18 15.49 5.71 26.41
C SER A 18 14.19 4.93 26.66
N ALA A 19 13.93 4.54 27.91
CA ALA A 19 12.71 3.83 28.29
C ALA A 19 11.45 4.72 28.19
N GLU A 20 11.53 5.97 28.62
CA GLU A 20 10.44 6.94 28.53
C GLU A 20 10.11 7.28 27.08
N ARG A 21 11.14 7.46 26.22
CA ARG A 21 10.95 7.66 24.77
C ARG A 21 10.28 6.46 24.11
N LEU A 22 10.69 5.25 24.44
CA LEU A 22 10.07 4.03 23.92
C LEU A 22 8.63 3.87 24.40
N ALA A 23 8.35 4.16 25.66
CA ALA A 23 7.00 4.14 26.23
C ALA A 23 6.09 5.14 25.54
N ALA A 24 6.58 6.33 25.20
CA ALA A 24 5.84 7.33 24.45
C ALA A 24 5.51 6.85 23.01
N LEU A 25 6.46 6.15 22.34
CA LEU A 25 6.23 5.57 21.01
C LEU A 25 5.22 4.43 21.02
N VAL A 26 5.22 3.59 22.06
CA VAL A 26 4.25 2.50 22.23
C VAL A 26 2.86 3.06 22.53
N GLY A 27 2.74 4.08 23.38
CA GLY A 27 1.47 4.66 23.82
C GLY A 27 0.70 3.74 24.80
N ARG A 28 0.24 4.28 25.93
CA ARG A 28 -0.52 3.50 26.93
C ARG A 28 -1.89 3.01 26.40
N ALA A 29 -2.50 3.76 25.50
CA ALA A 29 -3.81 3.45 24.94
C ALA A 29 -3.82 2.20 24.03
N THR A 30 -2.64 1.75 23.58
CA THR A 30 -2.50 0.56 22.70
C THR A 30 -2.32 -0.74 23.47
N LEU A 31 -2.15 -0.69 24.80
CA LEU A 31 -1.92 -1.85 25.63
C LEU A 31 -3.23 -2.36 26.25
N HIS A 32 -3.80 -3.43 25.69
CA HIS A 32 -4.97 -4.13 26.25
C HIS A 32 -4.60 -5.56 26.65
N PRO A 33 -5.35 -6.20 27.54
CA PRO A 33 -5.12 -7.61 27.87
C PRO A 33 -5.24 -8.53 26.64
N PRO A 34 -4.32 -9.46 26.45
CA PRO A 34 -3.14 -9.75 27.27
C PRO A 34 -1.96 -8.78 26.96
N VAL A 35 -1.65 -7.92 27.92
CA VAL A 35 -0.73 -6.76 27.75
C VAL A 35 0.65 -7.15 27.21
N ALA A 36 1.18 -8.33 27.55
CA ALA A 36 2.47 -8.79 27.05
C ALA A 36 2.46 -9.06 25.54
N ALA A 37 1.35 -9.57 25.01
CA ALA A 37 1.20 -9.83 23.58
C ALA A 37 1.06 -8.51 22.80
N THR A 38 0.20 -7.61 23.26
CA THR A 38 0.00 -6.30 22.63
C THR A 38 1.27 -5.45 22.68
N LEU A 39 2.04 -5.52 23.77
CA LEU A 39 3.34 -4.86 23.87
C LEU A 39 4.36 -5.44 22.86
N ALA A 40 4.41 -6.76 22.70
CA ALA A 40 5.29 -7.39 21.71
C ALA A 40 4.91 -6.97 20.27
N VAL A 41 3.62 -6.94 19.95
CA VAL A 41 3.12 -6.46 18.64
C VAL A 41 3.48 -5.00 18.41
N ALA A 42 3.27 -4.12 19.41
CA ALA A 42 3.61 -2.71 19.30
C ALA A 42 5.13 -2.50 19.08
N LEU A 43 5.98 -3.20 19.84
CA LEU A 43 7.43 -3.12 19.68
C LEU A 43 7.89 -3.65 18.31
N ARG A 44 7.31 -4.76 17.84
CA ARG A 44 7.55 -5.30 16.51
C ARG A 44 7.16 -4.28 15.42
N GLY A 45 6.00 -3.65 15.53
CA GLY A 45 5.56 -2.61 14.63
C GLY A 45 6.55 -1.44 14.56
N LEU A 46 7.06 -0.99 15.72
CA LEU A 46 8.07 0.08 15.77
C LEU A 46 9.41 -0.31 15.10
N VAL A 47 9.79 -1.59 15.13
CA VAL A 47 10.99 -2.07 14.40
C VAL A 47 10.67 -2.18 12.91
N ALA A 48 9.50 -2.71 12.55
CA ALA A 48 9.09 -2.91 11.16
C ALA A 48 8.94 -1.60 10.39
N ASP A 49 8.47 -0.54 11.05
CA ASP A 49 8.29 0.79 10.46
C ASP A 49 9.51 1.73 10.64
N GLY A 50 10.62 1.20 11.16
CA GLY A 50 11.89 1.93 11.30
C GLY A 50 11.94 2.95 12.43
N ARG A 51 10.87 3.11 13.23
CA ARG A 51 10.89 4.00 14.41
C ARG A 51 11.78 3.49 15.54
N LEU A 52 12.01 2.17 15.59
CA LEU A 52 13.08 1.55 16.35
C LEU A 52 14.12 0.99 15.36
N PRO A 53 15.37 1.46 15.39
CA PRO A 53 16.40 0.98 14.47
C PRO A 53 16.71 -0.50 14.74
N VAL A 54 16.93 -1.27 13.69
CA VAL A 54 17.43 -2.64 13.77
C VAL A 54 18.83 -2.63 14.39
N GLY A 55 19.10 -3.54 15.31
CA GLY A 55 20.34 -3.55 16.09
C GLY A 55 20.36 -2.51 17.23
N GLY A 56 19.25 -1.79 17.44
CA GLY A 56 19.08 -0.86 18.54
C GLY A 56 18.92 -1.61 19.88
N ARG A 57 19.53 -1.10 20.94
CA ARG A 57 19.39 -1.69 22.29
C ARG A 57 18.02 -1.37 22.87
N LEU A 58 17.26 -2.37 23.25
CA LEU A 58 16.02 -2.18 24.01
C LEU A 58 16.36 -1.81 25.48
N PRO A 59 15.55 -0.95 26.13
CA PRO A 59 15.68 -0.63 27.54
C PRO A 59 15.66 -1.88 28.42
N ALA A 60 16.24 -1.79 29.61
CA ALA A 60 16.12 -2.88 30.57
C ALA A 60 14.66 -3.11 30.95
N GLU A 61 14.27 -4.39 31.13
CA GLU A 61 12.88 -4.77 31.40
C GLU A 61 12.26 -4.00 32.57
N ARG A 62 13.07 -3.72 33.62
CA ARG A 62 12.62 -2.93 34.78
C ARG A 62 12.32 -1.48 34.44
N GLU A 63 13.16 -0.88 33.60
CA GLU A 63 13.01 0.53 33.20
C GLU A 63 11.82 0.74 32.27
N LEU A 64 11.64 -0.17 31.30
CA LEU A 64 10.49 -0.11 30.41
C LEU A 64 9.18 -0.40 31.15
N ALA A 65 9.18 -1.34 32.08
CA ALA A 65 8.02 -1.64 32.93
C ALA A 65 7.58 -0.42 33.74
N ALA A 66 8.54 0.27 34.36
CA ALA A 66 8.26 1.51 35.11
C ALA A 66 7.72 2.62 34.20
N ALA A 67 8.32 2.81 33.00
CA ALA A 67 7.89 3.86 32.07
C ALA A 67 6.48 3.60 31.49
N LEU A 68 6.12 2.34 31.22
CA LEU A 68 4.79 1.95 30.72
C LEU A 68 3.73 1.80 31.84
N GLY A 69 4.14 1.70 33.10
CA GLY A 69 3.24 1.42 34.22
C GLY A 69 2.68 -0.01 34.20
N VAL A 70 3.48 -0.99 33.73
CA VAL A 70 3.11 -2.41 33.68
C VAL A 70 4.05 -3.25 34.57
N SER A 71 3.71 -4.53 34.79
CA SER A 71 4.59 -5.41 35.55
C SER A 71 5.89 -5.73 34.78
N ARG A 72 7.00 -5.98 35.50
CA ARG A 72 8.24 -6.46 34.88
C ARG A 72 8.03 -7.76 34.12
N VAL A 73 7.21 -8.68 34.67
CA VAL A 73 6.87 -9.96 34.01
C VAL A 73 6.22 -9.74 32.66
N THR A 74 5.38 -8.72 32.52
CA THR A 74 4.76 -8.34 31.26
C THR A 74 5.81 -7.98 30.21
N VAL A 75 6.80 -7.15 30.55
CA VAL A 75 7.88 -6.76 29.63
C VAL A 75 8.80 -7.94 29.31
N THR A 76 9.14 -8.76 30.33
CA THR A 76 9.94 -9.98 30.14
C THR A 76 9.25 -10.92 29.14
N SER A 77 7.94 -11.14 29.28
CA SER A 77 7.14 -11.97 28.37
C SER A 77 7.06 -11.36 26.96
N ALA A 78 6.90 -10.05 26.85
CA ALA A 78 6.91 -9.36 25.54
C ALA A 78 8.27 -9.51 24.84
N TYR A 79 9.38 -9.33 25.55
CA TYR A 79 10.72 -9.52 25.01
C TYR A 79 11.01 -10.98 24.64
N ALA A 80 10.49 -11.95 25.42
CA ALA A 80 10.58 -13.37 25.08
C ALA A 80 9.88 -13.66 23.74
N ARG A 81 8.66 -13.16 23.57
CA ARG A 81 7.90 -13.29 22.30
C ARG A 81 8.63 -12.68 21.11
N LEU A 82 9.24 -11.51 21.28
CA LEU A 82 10.07 -10.90 20.24
C LEU A 82 11.27 -11.76 19.87
N ARG A 83 11.93 -12.39 20.87
CA ARG A 83 13.06 -13.31 20.61
C ARG A 83 12.62 -14.59 19.91
N GLU A 84 11.51 -15.19 20.35
CA GLU A 84 10.93 -16.39 19.73
C GLU A 84 10.54 -16.15 18.26
N SER A 85 10.07 -14.95 17.96
CA SER A 85 9.72 -14.55 16.60
C SER A 85 10.85 -13.88 15.81
N GLY A 86 12.08 -13.83 16.36
CA GLY A 86 13.27 -13.29 15.70
C GLY A 86 13.37 -11.76 15.62
N TRP A 87 12.41 -11.03 16.22
CA TRP A 87 12.40 -9.57 16.25
C TRP A 87 13.27 -8.95 17.34
N ALA A 88 13.85 -9.78 18.18
CA ALA A 88 14.87 -9.39 19.14
C ALA A 88 15.91 -10.48 19.32
N ALA A 89 17.14 -10.10 19.65
CA ALA A 89 18.23 -10.99 20.02
C ALA A 89 18.80 -10.60 21.38
N SER A 90 19.17 -11.59 22.20
CA SER A 90 19.84 -11.34 23.49
C SER A 90 21.29 -11.85 23.46
N ARG A 91 22.19 -11.06 24.00
CA ARG A 91 23.57 -11.49 24.26
C ARG A 91 23.78 -11.63 25.79
N ARG A 92 24.32 -12.73 26.22
CA ARG A 92 24.53 -13.01 27.65
C ARG A 92 25.29 -11.85 28.31
N GLY A 93 24.71 -11.26 29.36
CA GLY A 93 25.31 -10.14 30.11
C GLY A 93 25.20 -8.75 29.44
N ALA A 94 24.75 -8.63 28.20
CA ALA A 94 24.81 -7.38 27.49
C ALA A 94 23.43 -6.76 27.18
N GLY A 95 22.31 -7.50 27.32
CA GLY A 95 20.95 -6.99 27.14
C GLY A 95 20.20 -7.59 25.93
N THR A 96 19.13 -6.91 25.49
CA THR A 96 18.30 -7.30 24.36
C THR A 96 18.39 -6.22 23.28
N TRP A 97 18.53 -6.61 22.02
CA TRP A 97 18.57 -5.74 20.86
C TRP A 97 17.44 -6.08 19.92
N THR A 98 16.93 -5.08 19.25
CA THR A 98 16.04 -5.26 18.12
C THR A 98 16.76 -6.02 17.01
N SER A 99 16.09 -6.96 16.40
CA SER A 99 16.55 -7.65 15.18
C SER A 99 15.37 -7.72 14.21
N VAL A 100 15.67 -8.03 12.98
CA VAL A 100 14.67 -8.52 12.03
C VAL A 100 14.88 -10.03 11.97
N PRO A 101 13.82 -10.85 12.00
CA PRO A 101 13.97 -12.28 11.76
C PRO A 101 14.87 -12.50 10.55
N ASP A 102 15.86 -13.39 10.68
CA ASP A 102 16.72 -13.74 9.54
C ASP A 102 15.85 -14.36 8.45
N ARG A 103 15.36 -13.48 7.65
CA ARG A 103 14.55 -13.77 6.48
C ARG A 103 15.45 -13.71 5.25
N SER A 104 16.62 -14.36 5.27
CA SER A 104 17.41 -14.60 4.05
C SER A 104 16.57 -15.31 2.97
N GLY A 105 15.37 -15.80 3.36
CA GLY A 105 14.26 -16.11 2.45
C GLY A 105 13.23 -14.99 2.23
N VAL A 106 13.27 -13.82 2.89
CA VAL A 106 12.20 -12.79 2.89
C VAL A 106 12.49 -11.58 2.01
N VAL A 107 13.73 -11.30 1.66
CA VAL A 107 14.00 -10.43 0.49
C VAL A 107 13.41 -11.09 -0.77
N ALA A 108 13.29 -12.41 -0.80
CA ALA A 108 12.52 -13.15 -1.79
C ALA A 108 10.97 -13.00 -1.64
N ALA A 109 10.44 -12.55 -0.51
CA ALA A 109 8.98 -12.45 -0.29
C ALA A 109 8.40 -11.08 -0.70
N PHE A 110 9.22 -10.08 -0.98
CA PHE A 110 8.79 -8.80 -1.56
C PHE A 110 9.00 -8.71 -3.08
N VAL A 111 9.76 -9.63 -3.66
CA VAL A 111 9.77 -9.88 -5.09
C VAL A 111 8.79 -11.03 -5.30
N PRO A 112 7.82 -10.94 -6.22
CA PRO A 112 7.01 -12.09 -6.61
C PRO A 112 7.97 -13.19 -7.03
N GLY A 113 8.36 -14.04 -6.09
CA GLY A 113 9.12 -15.24 -6.35
C GLY A 113 8.19 -16.24 -7.02
N SER A 114 8.74 -17.15 -7.82
CA SER A 114 8.01 -18.35 -8.19
C SER A 114 7.41 -18.95 -6.91
N PRO A 115 6.10 -19.28 -6.89
CA PRO A 115 5.48 -19.88 -5.73
C PRO A 115 6.39 -21.03 -5.26
N ARG A 116 6.80 -21.01 -4.01
CA ARG A 116 7.43 -22.21 -3.44
C ARG A 116 6.40 -23.31 -3.56
N ASP A 117 6.80 -24.49 -4.04
CA ASP A 117 5.88 -25.61 -4.19
C ASP A 117 5.02 -25.76 -2.93
N GLY A 118 3.70 -25.79 -3.12
CA GLY A 118 2.73 -25.93 -2.04
C GLY A 118 2.40 -24.66 -1.25
N THR A 119 2.86 -23.45 -1.66
CA THR A 119 2.47 -22.17 -1.00
C THR A 119 1.46 -21.37 -1.83
N VAL A 120 0.68 -20.52 -1.15
CA VAL A 120 -0.24 -19.57 -1.77
C VAL A 120 0.15 -18.15 -1.37
N ASP A 121 0.40 -17.30 -2.36
CA ASP A 121 0.73 -15.88 -2.13
C ASP A 121 -0.45 -14.99 -2.53
N LEU A 122 -1.05 -14.34 -1.53
CA LEU A 122 -2.09 -13.33 -1.66
C LEU A 122 -1.59 -11.92 -1.25
N THR A 123 -0.29 -11.70 -1.21
CA THR A 123 0.27 -10.37 -0.94
C THR A 123 0.15 -9.42 -2.13
N TYR A 124 -0.04 -9.96 -3.34
CA TYR A 124 -0.15 -9.19 -4.58
C TYR A 124 -1.54 -9.33 -5.21
N ALA A 125 -2.12 -8.19 -5.60
CA ALA A 125 -3.33 -8.13 -6.41
C ALA A 125 -2.94 -7.93 -7.88
N SER A 126 -2.53 -9.01 -8.56
CA SER A 126 -2.10 -8.98 -9.96
C SER A 126 -2.55 -10.27 -10.64
N PRO A 127 -3.40 -10.17 -11.68
CA PRO A 127 -3.87 -11.33 -12.41
C PRO A 127 -2.76 -11.91 -13.30
N ALA A 128 -2.86 -13.19 -13.60
CA ALA A 128 -2.01 -13.86 -14.60
C ALA A 128 -2.18 -13.22 -15.99
N GLY A 129 -1.14 -13.29 -16.82
CA GLY A 129 -1.18 -12.83 -18.19
C GLY A 129 -2.11 -13.70 -19.04
N PRO A 130 -2.92 -13.12 -19.93
CA PRO A 130 -3.71 -13.86 -20.89
C PRO A 130 -2.82 -14.33 -22.08
N PRO A 131 -3.28 -15.29 -22.88
CA PRO A 131 -2.51 -15.81 -24.04
C PRO A 131 -2.08 -14.72 -25.03
N GLU A 132 -2.90 -13.70 -25.22
CA GLU A 132 -2.67 -12.56 -26.14
C GLU A 132 -1.37 -11.81 -25.82
N VAL A 133 -0.83 -11.95 -24.61
CA VAL A 133 0.48 -11.37 -24.26
C VAL A 133 1.59 -12.01 -25.10
N ALA A 134 1.56 -13.34 -25.28
CA ALA A 134 2.54 -14.03 -26.09
C ALA A 134 2.47 -13.60 -27.56
N ASP A 135 1.26 -13.48 -28.10
CA ASP A 135 1.01 -13.03 -29.49
C ASP A 135 1.47 -11.58 -29.69
N ALA A 136 1.23 -10.72 -28.71
CA ALA A 136 1.68 -9.34 -28.75
C ALA A 136 3.22 -9.22 -28.75
N TYR A 137 3.91 -10.04 -27.98
CA TYR A 137 5.38 -10.09 -28.02
C TYR A 137 5.91 -10.65 -29.35
N ALA A 138 5.26 -11.67 -29.94
CA ALA A 138 5.62 -12.16 -31.26
C ALA A 138 5.50 -11.04 -32.32
N ALA A 139 4.39 -10.32 -32.35
CA ALA A 139 4.20 -9.18 -33.24
C ALA A 139 5.19 -8.02 -32.96
N ALA A 140 5.53 -7.78 -31.71
CA ALA A 140 6.53 -6.78 -31.33
C ALA A 140 7.93 -7.15 -31.88
N LEU A 141 8.31 -8.41 -31.85
CA LEU A 141 9.59 -8.88 -32.42
C LEU A 141 9.62 -8.75 -33.95
N GLU A 142 8.52 -8.96 -34.64
CA GLU A 142 8.40 -8.71 -36.09
C GLU A 142 8.53 -7.21 -36.44
N ALA A 143 8.05 -6.32 -35.55
CA ALA A 143 8.17 -4.88 -35.72
C ALA A 143 9.55 -4.31 -35.34
N LEU A 144 10.29 -5.00 -34.47
CA LEU A 144 11.57 -4.54 -33.90
C LEU A 144 12.63 -4.14 -34.94
N PRO A 145 12.80 -4.83 -36.10
CA PRO A 145 13.81 -4.46 -37.09
C PRO A 145 13.72 -3.02 -37.57
N ARG A 146 12.53 -2.40 -37.54
CA ARG A 146 12.33 -0.99 -37.90
C ARG A 146 12.97 -0.01 -36.92
N MET A 147 13.22 -0.46 -35.69
CA MET A 147 13.80 0.35 -34.61
C MET A 147 15.33 0.24 -34.53
N LEU A 148 15.90 -0.86 -35.07
CA LEU A 148 17.32 -1.18 -34.96
C LEU A 148 18.29 -0.18 -35.64
N PRO A 149 17.92 0.53 -36.72
CA PRO A 149 18.80 1.55 -37.29
C PRO A 149 19.07 2.74 -36.36
N GLY A 150 18.23 2.95 -35.33
CA GLY A 150 18.41 3.98 -34.30
C GLY A 150 19.09 3.44 -33.06
N HIS A 151 19.37 4.34 -32.09
CA HIS A 151 19.98 3.99 -30.81
C HIS A 151 19.01 3.37 -29.79
N GLY A 152 17.70 3.26 -30.10
CA GLY A 152 16.68 2.66 -29.24
C GLY A 152 16.25 3.48 -28.03
N TYR A 153 16.87 4.62 -27.74
CA TYR A 153 16.41 5.52 -26.67
C TYR A 153 15.25 6.38 -27.16
N VAL A 154 14.05 6.12 -26.65
CA VAL A 154 12.85 6.87 -27.02
C VAL A 154 12.37 7.70 -25.82
N ALA A 155 12.76 8.95 -25.80
CA ALA A 155 12.36 9.86 -24.73
C ALA A 155 10.84 10.01 -24.66
N GLY A 156 10.26 9.78 -23.48
CA GLY A 156 8.83 9.89 -23.27
C GLY A 156 8.00 8.71 -23.81
N GLY A 157 8.63 7.73 -24.46
CA GLY A 157 8.00 6.55 -25.03
C GLY A 157 7.67 6.67 -26.53
N LEU A 158 7.41 5.55 -27.17
CA LEU A 158 7.06 5.46 -28.59
C LEU A 158 5.87 6.38 -28.93
N ALA A 159 5.98 7.10 -30.07
CA ALA A 159 4.92 8.00 -30.52
C ALA A 159 3.60 7.24 -30.72
N ASP A 160 3.67 6.04 -31.31
CA ASP A 160 2.51 5.18 -31.55
C ASP A 160 1.83 4.75 -30.23
N LEU A 161 2.60 4.44 -29.21
CA LEU A 161 2.06 4.07 -27.90
C LEU A 161 1.39 5.27 -27.22
N ARG A 162 2.03 6.45 -27.28
CA ARG A 162 1.44 7.69 -26.73
C ARG A 162 0.14 8.07 -27.44
N ALA A 163 0.08 7.90 -28.76
CA ALA A 163 -1.13 8.15 -29.54
C ALA A 163 -2.28 7.22 -29.11
N ARG A 164 -2.04 5.91 -28.99
CA ARG A 164 -3.06 4.94 -28.54
C ARG A 164 -3.57 5.21 -27.13
N VAL A 165 -2.67 5.58 -26.21
CA VAL A 165 -3.08 5.99 -24.86
C VAL A 165 -3.95 7.27 -24.92
N ALA A 166 -3.56 8.25 -25.75
CA ALA A 166 -4.32 9.49 -25.93
C ALA A 166 -5.71 9.24 -26.54
N GLU A 167 -5.80 8.37 -27.55
CA GLU A 167 -7.08 7.93 -28.15
C GLU A 167 -7.98 7.26 -27.11
N ARG A 168 -7.43 6.34 -26.31
CA ARG A 168 -8.19 5.67 -25.24
C ARG A 168 -8.70 6.65 -24.18
N MET A 169 -7.87 7.61 -23.75
CA MET A 169 -8.29 8.64 -22.81
C MET A 169 -9.40 9.51 -23.42
N SER A 170 -9.28 9.88 -24.71
CA SER A 170 -10.28 10.67 -25.43
C SER A 170 -11.59 9.92 -25.56
N ALA A 171 -11.55 8.61 -25.89
CA ALA A 171 -12.73 7.75 -25.96
C ALA A 171 -13.46 7.63 -24.61
N ARG A 172 -12.73 7.75 -23.48
CA ARG A 172 -13.29 7.79 -22.13
C ARG A 172 -13.76 9.17 -21.67
N GLY A 173 -13.85 10.15 -22.60
CA GLY A 173 -14.34 11.49 -22.30
C GLY A 173 -13.29 12.49 -21.78
N LEU A 174 -12.00 12.19 -21.92
CA LEU A 174 -10.90 13.10 -21.60
C LEU A 174 -10.08 13.42 -22.85
N PRO A 175 -10.38 14.47 -23.61
CA PRO A 175 -9.60 14.88 -24.77
C PRO A 175 -8.11 14.96 -24.41
N THR A 176 -7.30 14.21 -25.14
CA THR A 176 -5.87 14.05 -24.84
C THR A 176 -5.07 13.98 -26.13
N THR A 177 -3.91 14.61 -26.16
CA THR A 177 -2.94 14.49 -27.27
C THR A 177 -1.73 13.65 -26.83
N ALA A 178 -0.96 13.16 -27.80
CA ALA A 178 0.23 12.36 -27.52
C ALA A 178 1.31 13.11 -26.70
N GLU A 179 1.35 14.45 -26.79
CA GLU A 179 2.27 15.31 -26.02
C GLU A 179 1.89 15.36 -24.52
N GLN A 180 0.64 15.07 -24.21
CA GLN A 180 0.13 14.99 -22.84
C GLN A 180 0.32 13.61 -22.20
N VAL A 181 1.02 12.69 -22.86
CA VAL A 181 1.28 11.32 -22.39
C VAL A 181 2.78 11.06 -22.27
N LEU A 182 3.22 10.66 -21.08
CA LEU A 182 4.56 10.16 -20.80
C LEU A 182 4.46 8.68 -20.48
N VAL A 183 5.13 7.84 -21.27
CA VAL A 183 5.21 6.39 -21.01
C VAL A 183 6.19 6.12 -19.86
N THR A 184 5.84 5.18 -18.99
CA THR A 184 6.62 4.84 -17.79
C THR A 184 6.70 3.32 -17.58
N THR A 185 7.63 2.85 -16.74
CA THR A 185 7.78 1.42 -16.35
C THR A 185 6.66 0.98 -15.39
N GLY A 186 5.40 1.17 -15.81
CA GLY A 186 4.19 0.91 -15.05
C GLY A 186 3.75 2.11 -14.21
N ALA A 187 2.53 2.03 -13.65
CA ALA A 187 1.92 3.11 -12.87
C ALA A 187 2.74 3.52 -11.65
N SER A 188 3.44 2.59 -11.00
CA SER A 188 4.29 2.92 -9.84
C SER A 188 5.37 3.95 -10.19
N ALA A 189 5.97 3.85 -11.39
CA ALA A 189 6.94 4.83 -11.87
C ALA A 189 6.27 6.17 -12.23
N ALA A 190 5.06 6.14 -12.81
CA ALA A 190 4.26 7.35 -13.08
C ALA A 190 3.94 8.10 -11.78
N ILE A 191 3.44 7.37 -10.76
CA ILE A 191 3.08 7.92 -9.44
C ILE A 191 4.32 8.46 -8.73
N SER A 192 5.41 7.69 -8.70
CA SER A 192 6.68 8.11 -8.11
C SER A 192 7.23 9.38 -8.76
N GLY A 193 7.22 9.42 -10.10
CA GLY A 193 7.67 10.59 -10.85
C GLY A 193 6.82 11.83 -10.57
N ALA A 194 5.49 11.69 -10.53
CA ALA A 194 4.57 12.76 -10.22
C ALA A 194 4.74 13.29 -8.79
N LEU A 195 4.83 12.40 -7.79
CA LEU A 195 5.06 12.78 -6.40
C LEU A 195 6.40 13.50 -6.22
N ARG A 196 7.49 13.00 -6.84
CA ARG A 196 8.80 13.66 -6.82
C ARG A 196 8.76 15.05 -7.47
N ALA A 197 8.05 15.19 -8.59
CA ALA A 197 7.99 16.44 -9.33
C ALA A 197 7.17 17.54 -8.64
N VAL A 198 6.15 17.17 -7.86
CA VAL A 198 5.21 18.11 -7.24
C VAL A 198 5.45 18.25 -5.73
N ALA A 199 5.65 17.15 -5.03
CA ALA A 199 5.79 17.10 -3.57
C ALA A 199 7.25 16.86 -3.09
N GLY A 200 8.17 16.56 -4.00
CA GLY A 200 9.59 16.39 -3.68
C GLY A 200 10.26 17.69 -3.27
N PRO A 201 11.40 17.63 -2.53
CA PRO A 201 12.18 18.81 -2.20
C PRO A 201 12.67 19.51 -3.48
N PRO A 202 12.72 20.85 -3.51
CA PRO A 202 13.29 21.56 -4.65
C PRO A 202 14.76 21.16 -4.85
N PRO A 203 15.27 21.11 -6.10
CA PRO A 203 16.64 20.69 -6.40
C PRO A 203 17.74 21.46 -5.64
N SER A 204 17.42 22.67 -5.17
CA SER A 204 18.30 23.55 -4.39
C SER A 204 18.28 23.31 -2.88
N ALA A 205 17.35 22.51 -2.37
CA ALA A 205 17.30 22.18 -0.95
C ALA A 205 18.34 21.10 -0.64
N GLY A 206 19.42 21.48 0.04
CA GLY A 206 20.36 20.51 0.61
C GLY A 206 19.64 19.54 1.59
N ARG A 207 20.34 18.51 2.08
CA ARG A 207 19.82 17.46 3.00
C ARG A 207 19.19 17.95 4.33
N GLY A 208 19.09 19.27 4.55
CA GLY A 208 18.45 19.91 5.70
C GLY A 208 17.21 20.73 5.32
N GLY A 209 16.51 20.36 4.25
CA GLY A 209 15.40 21.12 3.66
C GLY A 209 14.20 21.33 4.59
N ALA A 210 13.35 22.30 4.19
CA ALA A 210 12.09 22.68 4.81
C ALA A 210 11.20 21.47 5.17
N PRO A 211 10.29 21.58 6.15
CA PRO A 211 9.37 20.50 6.50
C PRO A 211 8.71 19.95 5.24
N GLY A 212 8.71 18.61 5.10
CA GLY A 212 8.28 17.91 3.90
C GLY A 212 6.90 18.34 3.44
N ALA A 213 6.68 18.37 2.13
CA ALA A 213 5.40 18.70 1.54
C ALA A 213 4.30 17.77 2.10
N ARG A 214 3.12 18.34 2.37
CA ARG A 214 1.96 17.55 2.78
C ARG A 214 1.24 17.02 1.56
N VAL A 215 0.87 15.74 1.59
CA VAL A 215 0.10 15.07 0.54
C VAL A 215 -1.13 14.43 1.16
N LEU A 216 -2.31 14.84 0.69
CA LEU A 216 -3.55 14.17 1.09
C LEU A 216 -3.57 12.77 0.48
N VAL A 217 -3.92 11.78 1.27
CA VAL A 217 -4.07 10.39 0.82
C VAL A 217 -5.37 9.81 1.35
N GLU A 218 -6.02 8.97 0.57
CA GLU A 218 -7.14 8.16 1.07
C GLU A 218 -6.66 7.29 2.24
N HIS A 219 -7.54 7.01 3.17
CA HIS A 219 -7.22 6.20 4.34
C HIS A 219 -8.34 5.16 4.58
N PRO A 220 -8.09 3.91 4.21
CA PRO A 220 -6.85 3.28 3.75
C PRO A 220 -6.47 3.63 2.30
N THR A 221 -5.20 3.38 1.91
CA THR A 221 -4.67 3.60 0.56
C THR A 221 -3.61 2.57 0.16
N TRP A 222 -3.08 2.67 -1.05
CA TRP A 222 -2.01 1.81 -1.56
C TRP A 222 -0.70 1.97 -0.77
N PRO A 223 -0.16 0.87 -0.18
CA PRO A 223 1.00 0.95 0.73
C PRO A 223 2.23 1.61 0.13
N ASN A 224 2.56 1.31 -1.13
CA ASN A 224 3.76 1.84 -1.75
C ASN A 224 3.70 3.37 -1.95
N ALA A 225 2.50 3.97 -2.00
CA ALA A 225 2.37 5.43 -1.99
C ALA A 225 2.80 6.01 -0.63
N LEU A 226 2.43 5.33 0.47
CA LEU A 226 2.84 5.74 1.83
C LEU A 226 4.36 5.58 2.02
N ASP A 227 4.92 4.44 1.58
CA ASP A 227 6.36 4.18 1.64
C ASP A 227 7.14 5.24 0.84
N LEU A 228 6.69 5.54 -0.37
CA LEU A 228 7.30 6.55 -1.23
C LEU A 228 7.25 7.97 -0.63
N LEU A 229 6.12 8.35 -0.04
CA LEU A 229 6.02 9.64 0.67
C LEU A 229 7.02 9.71 1.83
N GLY A 230 7.20 8.62 2.57
CA GLY A 230 8.21 8.49 3.61
C GLY A 230 9.64 8.67 3.07
N GLU A 231 9.97 8.03 1.94
CA GLU A 231 11.29 8.17 1.27
C GLU A 231 11.55 9.60 0.79
N LEU A 232 10.51 10.31 0.34
CA LEU A 232 10.60 11.71 -0.09
C LEU A 232 10.65 12.70 1.08
N GLY A 233 10.51 12.23 2.32
CA GLY A 233 10.34 13.10 3.49
C GLY A 233 9.04 13.91 3.45
N ALA A 234 8.07 13.52 2.64
CA ALA A 234 6.76 14.13 2.58
C ALA A 234 5.86 13.60 3.69
N VAL A 235 4.89 14.40 4.10
CA VAL A 235 3.94 14.05 5.16
C VAL A 235 2.64 13.59 4.55
N ALA A 236 2.31 12.30 4.72
CA ALA A 236 1.00 11.78 4.36
C ALA A 236 -0.06 12.33 5.32
N VAL A 237 -1.09 12.99 4.79
CA VAL A 237 -2.25 13.47 5.54
C VAL A 237 -3.42 12.54 5.23
N PRO A 238 -3.79 11.63 6.15
CA PRO A 238 -4.83 10.65 5.91
C PRO A 238 -6.22 11.30 5.90
N VAL A 239 -6.99 10.99 4.86
CA VAL A 239 -8.40 11.39 4.72
C VAL A 239 -9.26 10.12 4.73
N PRO A 240 -10.08 9.89 5.77
CA PRO A 240 -10.90 8.70 5.86
C PRO A 240 -11.83 8.56 4.64
N ARG A 241 -11.83 7.37 4.03
CA ARG A 241 -12.74 6.99 2.96
C ARG A 241 -13.35 5.63 3.26
N ASP A 242 -14.53 5.66 3.87
CA ASP A 242 -15.34 4.46 4.12
C ASP A 242 -16.41 4.34 3.04
N PRO A 243 -16.37 3.32 2.18
CA PRO A 243 -17.38 3.12 1.13
C PRO A 243 -18.79 2.84 1.68
N ARG A 244 -18.91 2.59 2.97
CA ARG A 244 -20.18 2.31 3.66
C ARG A 244 -20.68 3.46 4.51
N ALA A 245 -19.85 4.48 4.71
CA ALA A 245 -20.29 5.64 5.45
C ALA A 245 -21.43 6.30 4.67
N PRO A 246 -22.64 6.46 5.27
CA PRO A 246 -23.68 7.22 4.62
C PRO A 246 -23.14 8.62 4.32
N ASP A 247 -23.61 9.23 3.23
CA ASP A 247 -23.25 10.59 2.79
C ASP A 247 -23.53 11.70 3.82
N GLY A 248 -23.60 11.33 5.10
CA GLY A 248 -23.74 12.21 6.23
C GLY A 248 -22.61 13.23 6.28
N ALA A 249 -22.94 14.51 6.38
CA ALA A 249 -22.02 15.66 6.41
C ALA A 249 -21.12 15.81 5.16
N GLY A 250 -21.56 15.34 3.99
CA GLY A 250 -20.91 15.57 2.70
C GLY A 250 -19.87 14.52 2.28
N GLY A 251 -19.77 13.39 2.98
CA GLY A 251 -18.96 12.24 2.59
C GLY A 251 -17.45 12.53 2.43
N PHE A 252 -16.78 11.71 1.63
CA PHE A 252 -15.35 11.83 1.35
C PHE A 252 -14.95 13.19 0.72
N PRO A 253 -15.70 13.79 -0.24
CA PRO A 253 -15.34 15.11 -0.79
C PRO A 253 -15.28 16.22 0.27
N ALA A 254 -16.18 16.22 1.26
CA ALA A 254 -16.16 17.20 2.34
C ALA A 254 -15.00 16.97 3.32
N ALA A 255 -14.67 15.71 3.63
CA ALA A 255 -13.51 15.39 4.44
C ALA A 255 -12.21 15.84 3.75
N LEU A 256 -12.09 15.60 2.43
CA LEU A 256 -10.96 16.03 1.61
C LEU A 256 -10.83 17.56 1.59
N HIS A 257 -11.96 18.28 1.39
CA HIS A 257 -12.01 19.74 1.42
C HIS A 257 -11.52 20.31 2.76
N ARG A 258 -12.00 19.74 3.87
CA ARG A 258 -11.60 20.14 5.22
C ARG A 258 -10.11 19.93 5.45
N ALA A 259 -9.60 18.73 5.12
CA ALA A 259 -8.18 18.40 5.25
C ALA A 259 -7.30 19.33 4.40
N ALA A 260 -7.70 19.65 3.17
CA ALA A 260 -6.98 20.59 2.31
C ALA A 260 -6.93 22.02 2.91
N ARG A 261 -8.02 22.46 3.52
CA ARG A 261 -8.09 23.75 4.20
C ARG A 261 -7.17 23.82 5.42
N GLU A 262 -7.13 22.75 6.21
CA GLU A 262 -6.42 22.71 7.50
C GLU A 262 -4.91 22.48 7.32
N THR A 263 -4.50 21.83 6.23
CA THR A 263 -3.11 21.36 6.09
C THR A 263 -2.34 22.03 4.94
N ALA A 264 -2.99 22.78 4.05
CA ALA A 264 -2.38 23.39 2.88
C ALA A 264 -1.45 22.42 2.10
N PRO A 265 -1.98 21.29 1.58
CA PRO A 265 -1.18 20.26 0.95
C PRO A 265 -0.68 20.71 -0.43
N ALA A 266 0.46 20.15 -0.86
CA ALA A 266 0.98 20.35 -2.21
C ALA A 266 0.24 19.50 -3.26
N MET A 267 -0.26 18.34 -2.84
CA MET A 267 -0.90 17.35 -3.72
C MET A 267 -1.94 16.54 -2.96
N ALA A 268 -2.89 15.96 -3.70
CA ALA A 268 -3.76 14.87 -3.25
C ALA A 268 -3.51 13.64 -4.13
N TYR A 269 -3.20 12.48 -3.55
CA TYR A 269 -3.13 11.19 -4.22
C TYR A 269 -4.42 10.42 -3.97
N LEU A 270 -5.16 10.12 -5.04
CA LEU A 270 -6.49 9.52 -5.00
C LEU A 270 -6.59 8.34 -5.98
N VAL A 271 -7.38 7.32 -5.61
CA VAL A 271 -7.74 6.19 -6.47
C VAL A 271 -9.24 6.26 -6.73
N PRO A 272 -9.69 6.95 -7.79
CA PRO A 272 -11.10 7.28 -8.00
C PRO A 272 -11.96 6.05 -8.29
N ASP A 273 -11.39 5.00 -8.88
CA ASP A 273 -12.10 3.78 -9.29
C ASP A 273 -11.57 2.56 -8.55
N PHE A 274 -12.46 1.82 -7.89
CA PHE A 274 -12.16 0.56 -7.20
C PHE A 274 -10.93 0.64 -6.30
N ALA A 275 -10.88 1.68 -5.47
CA ALA A 275 -9.73 2.03 -4.64
C ALA A 275 -9.11 0.81 -3.91
N ASN A 276 -7.80 0.67 -3.99
CA ASN A 276 -7.07 -0.35 -3.25
C ASN A 276 -6.76 0.16 -1.83
N PRO A 277 -7.28 -0.51 -0.76
CA PRO A 277 -7.82 -1.87 -0.76
C PRO A 277 -9.35 -1.97 -0.75
N THR A 278 -10.11 -0.87 -0.63
CA THR A 278 -11.52 -0.85 -0.24
C THR A 278 -12.52 -1.22 -1.34
N GLY A 279 -12.12 -1.12 -2.61
CA GLY A 279 -13.05 -1.23 -3.74
C GLY A 279 -13.95 0.00 -3.93
N ALA A 280 -13.74 1.09 -3.18
CA ALA A 280 -14.55 2.30 -3.25
C ALA A 280 -14.45 2.98 -4.63
N VAL A 281 -15.55 3.57 -5.08
CA VAL A 281 -15.66 4.31 -6.35
C VAL A 281 -16.17 5.71 -6.05
N LEU A 282 -15.64 6.73 -6.74
CA LEU A 282 -16.22 8.08 -6.70
C LEU A 282 -17.36 8.18 -7.70
N THR A 283 -18.53 8.64 -7.26
CA THR A 283 -19.64 8.95 -8.17
C THR A 283 -19.27 10.13 -9.07
N PRO A 284 -19.98 10.34 -10.19
CA PRO A 284 -19.77 11.53 -11.04
C PRO A 284 -19.83 12.85 -10.27
N GLU A 285 -20.79 12.98 -9.34
CA GLU A 285 -20.97 14.17 -8.49
C GLU A 285 -19.83 14.34 -7.49
N GLU A 286 -19.34 13.23 -6.91
CA GLU A 286 -18.18 13.27 -6.01
C GLU A 286 -16.92 13.67 -6.76
N ARG A 287 -16.69 13.16 -7.99
CA ARG A 287 -15.56 13.55 -8.85
C ARG A 287 -15.53 15.07 -9.08
N GLN A 288 -16.68 15.67 -9.44
CA GLN A 288 -16.81 17.11 -9.63
C GLN A 288 -16.52 17.88 -8.34
N ARG A 289 -17.07 17.46 -7.21
CA ARG A 289 -16.85 18.10 -5.90
C ARG A 289 -15.39 18.02 -5.45
N VAL A 290 -14.74 16.87 -5.64
CA VAL A 290 -13.32 16.67 -5.34
C VAL A 290 -12.46 17.60 -6.18
N VAL A 291 -12.64 17.60 -7.49
CA VAL A 291 -11.87 18.46 -8.41
C VAL A 291 -12.06 19.93 -8.06
N ALA A 292 -13.30 20.41 -7.97
CA ALA A 292 -13.60 21.80 -7.65
C ALA A 292 -12.98 22.24 -6.30
N SER A 293 -13.02 21.37 -5.30
CA SER A 293 -12.41 21.64 -4.00
C SER A 293 -10.89 21.78 -4.06
N MET A 294 -10.21 20.91 -4.79
CA MET A 294 -8.76 20.96 -4.95
C MET A 294 -8.31 22.15 -5.79
N GLU A 295 -9.02 22.44 -6.88
CA GLU A 295 -8.75 23.61 -7.73
C GLU A 295 -8.87 24.95 -7.02
N GLN A 296 -9.92 25.12 -6.18
CA GLN A 296 -10.09 26.32 -5.36
C GLN A 296 -8.89 26.61 -4.46
N ARG A 297 -8.08 25.60 -4.16
CA ARG A 297 -6.92 25.69 -3.27
C ARG A 297 -5.59 25.58 -3.99
N GLY A 298 -5.59 25.42 -5.31
CA GLY A 298 -4.38 25.22 -6.08
C GLY A 298 -3.68 23.89 -5.79
N VAL A 299 -4.40 22.89 -5.25
CA VAL A 299 -3.87 21.57 -4.95
C VAL A 299 -3.94 20.68 -6.18
N VAL A 300 -2.81 20.16 -6.63
CA VAL A 300 -2.74 19.21 -7.75
C VAL A 300 -3.27 17.86 -7.30
N VAL A 301 -4.13 17.23 -8.09
CA VAL A 301 -4.58 15.86 -7.85
C VAL A 301 -3.76 14.89 -8.70
N LEU A 302 -3.23 13.84 -8.09
CA LEU A 302 -2.70 12.65 -8.76
C LEU A 302 -3.75 11.55 -8.67
N ALA A 303 -4.42 11.29 -9.78
CA ALA A 303 -5.41 10.22 -9.92
C ALA A 303 -4.72 8.92 -10.37
N ASP A 304 -4.77 7.90 -9.54
CA ASP A 304 -4.37 6.54 -9.90
C ASP A 304 -5.58 5.80 -10.50
N GLU A 305 -5.64 5.72 -11.82
CA GLU A 305 -6.72 5.08 -12.56
C GLU A 305 -6.34 3.68 -13.08
N THR A 306 -5.37 3.02 -12.45
CA THR A 306 -4.91 1.69 -12.86
C THR A 306 -5.96 0.60 -12.76
N LEU A 307 -7.01 0.81 -11.97
CA LEU A 307 -8.11 -0.13 -11.77
C LEU A 307 -9.40 0.25 -12.52
N ALA A 308 -9.41 1.39 -13.21
CA ALA A 308 -10.61 1.96 -13.83
C ALA A 308 -11.28 1.02 -14.85
N ASP A 309 -10.50 0.16 -15.52
CA ASP A 309 -11.00 -0.82 -16.48
C ASP A 309 -11.61 -2.09 -15.83
N LEU A 310 -11.55 -2.23 -14.51
CA LEU A 310 -11.88 -3.46 -13.79
C LEU A 310 -13.22 -3.39 -13.05
N ALA A 311 -14.24 -2.84 -13.70
CA ALA A 311 -15.64 -3.01 -13.32
C ALA A 311 -16.06 -4.47 -13.49
N LEU A 312 -16.69 -5.05 -12.48
CA LEU A 312 -17.08 -6.46 -12.51
C LEU A 312 -18.59 -6.65 -12.62
N GLU A 313 -19.39 -5.62 -12.39
CA GLU A 313 -20.85 -5.73 -12.59
C GLU A 313 -21.18 -5.70 -14.09
N PRO A 314 -22.13 -6.56 -14.57
CA PRO A 314 -22.45 -6.69 -15.98
C PRO A 314 -22.97 -5.39 -16.62
N ASP A 315 -23.72 -4.62 -15.83
CA ASP A 315 -24.41 -3.41 -16.29
C ASP A 315 -23.55 -2.13 -16.05
N ASP A 316 -22.31 -2.31 -15.58
CA ASP A 316 -21.42 -1.16 -15.33
C ASP A 316 -20.85 -0.62 -16.65
N ASP A 317 -21.34 0.54 -17.07
CA ASP A 317 -20.84 1.25 -18.24
C ASP A 317 -19.59 2.08 -17.87
N PRO A 318 -18.40 1.76 -18.41
CA PRO A 318 -17.20 2.55 -18.20
C PRO A 318 -17.34 4.03 -18.59
N SER A 319 -18.26 4.35 -19.54
CA SER A 319 -18.51 5.74 -19.96
C SER A 319 -19.19 6.57 -18.88
N SER A 320 -19.88 5.93 -17.93
CA SER A 320 -20.48 6.60 -16.75
C SER A 320 -19.43 7.11 -15.75
N ARG A 321 -18.18 6.66 -15.88
CA ARG A 321 -17.05 7.01 -15.01
C ARG A 321 -15.89 7.58 -15.83
N PRO A 322 -16.04 8.81 -16.36
CA PRO A 322 -14.96 9.46 -17.09
C PRO A 322 -13.73 9.64 -16.18
N PRO A 323 -12.52 9.73 -16.73
CA PRO A 323 -11.34 10.03 -15.95
C PRO A 323 -11.54 11.27 -15.06
N LEU A 324 -10.95 11.25 -13.86
CA LEU A 324 -11.13 12.37 -12.90
C LEU A 324 -10.75 13.72 -13.53
N ALA A 325 -9.73 13.71 -14.38
CA ALA A 325 -9.26 14.90 -15.11
C ALA A 325 -10.28 15.48 -16.09
N ALA A 326 -11.32 14.73 -16.51
CA ALA A 326 -12.35 15.24 -17.41
C ALA A 326 -13.21 16.35 -16.80
N SER A 327 -13.28 16.41 -15.46
CA SER A 327 -13.99 17.46 -14.73
C SER A 327 -13.07 18.61 -14.30
N ALA A 328 -11.80 18.60 -14.71
CA ALA A 328 -10.76 19.50 -14.20
C ALA A 328 -10.30 20.51 -15.25
N ARG A 329 -9.82 21.67 -14.76
CA ARG A 329 -9.07 22.59 -15.61
C ARG A 329 -7.71 21.95 -16.00
N PRO A 330 -7.15 22.33 -17.17
CA PRO A 330 -5.82 21.89 -17.55
C PRO A 330 -4.79 22.08 -16.42
N GLY A 331 -4.00 21.05 -16.16
CA GLY A 331 -2.94 21.07 -15.12
C GLY A 331 -3.38 20.78 -13.68
N ALA A 332 -4.68 20.76 -13.39
CA ALA A 332 -5.17 20.48 -12.03
C ALA A 332 -5.10 19.00 -11.64
N VAL A 333 -5.17 18.09 -12.63
CA VAL A 333 -5.14 16.64 -12.39
C VAL A 333 -4.08 15.98 -13.28
N LEU A 334 -3.24 15.18 -12.65
CA LEU A 334 -2.35 14.21 -13.29
C LEU A 334 -3.02 12.83 -13.21
N THR A 335 -3.02 12.07 -14.29
CA THR A 335 -3.64 10.73 -14.34
C THR A 335 -2.58 9.67 -14.59
N ALA A 336 -2.42 8.74 -13.65
CA ALA A 336 -1.57 7.56 -13.80
C ALA A 336 -2.40 6.37 -14.29
N GLY A 337 -1.89 5.64 -15.28
CA GLY A 337 -2.52 4.44 -15.81
C GLY A 337 -1.49 3.37 -16.14
N SER A 338 -1.94 2.13 -16.37
CA SER A 338 -1.06 1.01 -16.69
C SER A 338 -1.83 -0.18 -17.22
N LEU A 339 -1.19 -0.98 -18.06
CA LEU A 339 -1.68 -2.30 -18.47
C LEU A 339 -1.42 -3.40 -17.43
N SER A 340 -0.73 -3.10 -16.33
CA SER A 340 -0.32 -4.10 -15.32
C SER A 340 -1.49 -4.78 -14.61
N LYS A 341 -2.65 -4.14 -14.50
CA LYS A 341 -3.83 -4.68 -13.81
C LYS A 341 -4.87 -5.21 -14.78
N SER A 342 -5.04 -4.53 -15.91
CA SER A 342 -5.98 -4.93 -16.96
C SER A 342 -5.44 -6.08 -17.83
N VAL A 343 -4.11 -6.16 -18.04
CA VAL A 343 -3.48 -7.19 -18.87
C VAL A 343 -2.53 -8.07 -18.03
N TRP A 344 -1.32 -7.59 -17.76
CA TRP A 344 -0.29 -8.38 -17.07
C TRP A 344 0.76 -7.49 -16.41
N ALA A 345 1.06 -7.77 -15.14
CA ALA A 345 2.02 -6.97 -14.38
C ALA A 345 3.45 -7.06 -14.92
N GLY A 346 3.83 -8.18 -15.54
CA GLY A 346 5.15 -8.40 -16.13
C GLY A 346 5.44 -7.53 -17.34
N LEU A 347 4.42 -6.99 -18.01
CA LEU A 347 4.58 -6.10 -19.17
C LEU A 347 5.31 -4.79 -18.81
N ARG A 348 5.20 -4.33 -17.56
CA ARG A 348 5.87 -3.12 -17.06
C ARG A 348 5.66 -1.85 -17.89
N VAL A 349 4.50 -1.70 -18.54
CA VAL A 349 4.12 -0.51 -19.30
C VAL A 349 2.99 0.23 -18.59
N GLY A 350 3.18 1.51 -18.37
CA GLY A 350 2.20 2.44 -17.84
C GLY A 350 2.44 3.83 -18.40
N TRP A 351 1.69 4.80 -17.92
CA TRP A 351 1.78 6.18 -18.39
C TRP A 351 1.37 7.18 -17.30
N LEU A 352 1.86 8.40 -17.47
CA LEU A 352 1.37 9.58 -16.78
C LEU A 352 0.79 10.53 -17.83
N ARG A 353 -0.48 10.92 -17.65
CA ARG A 353 -1.11 11.98 -18.44
C ARG A 353 -1.12 13.27 -17.63
N GLY A 354 -0.75 14.36 -18.28
CA GLY A 354 -0.75 15.68 -17.65
C GLY A 354 -0.31 16.80 -18.59
N GLU A 355 -0.08 17.97 -18.05
CA GLU A 355 0.47 19.08 -18.81
C GLU A 355 1.92 18.79 -19.28
N PRO A 356 2.28 19.11 -20.55
CA PRO A 356 3.61 18.80 -21.08
C PRO A 356 4.76 19.34 -20.23
N SER A 357 4.61 20.50 -19.61
CA SER A 357 5.62 21.10 -18.72
C SER A 357 5.88 20.29 -17.44
N VAL A 358 4.83 19.67 -16.89
CA VAL A 358 4.96 18.77 -15.72
C VAL A 358 5.60 17.46 -16.18
N LEU A 359 5.13 16.89 -17.29
CA LEU A 359 5.67 15.66 -17.84
C LEU A 359 7.14 15.78 -18.20
N ALA A 360 7.59 16.92 -18.71
CA ALA A 360 9.00 17.17 -18.99
C ALA A 360 9.86 17.11 -17.70
N ARG A 361 9.37 17.65 -16.57
CA ARG A 361 10.07 17.54 -15.29
C ARG A 361 10.14 16.09 -14.80
N VAL A 362 9.04 15.34 -14.92
CA VAL A 362 9.00 13.92 -14.56
C VAL A 362 9.96 13.12 -15.43
N ALA A 363 9.93 13.31 -16.75
CA ALA A 363 10.81 12.65 -17.70
C ALA A 363 12.29 12.95 -17.42
N ALA A 364 12.64 14.19 -17.11
CA ALA A 364 14.02 14.58 -16.77
C ALA A 364 14.52 13.91 -15.48
N SER A 365 13.65 13.66 -14.49
CA SER A 365 14.00 12.89 -13.31
C SER A 365 14.15 11.40 -13.63
N ALA A 366 13.19 10.81 -14.33
CA ALA A 366 13.19 9.39 -14.69
C ALA A 366 14.37 9.00 -15.57
N SER A 367 14.80 9.88 -16.49
CA SER A 367 15.95 9.63 -17.37
C SER A 367 17.26 9.49 -16.58
N ARG A 368 17.40 10.15 -15.44
CA ARG A 368 18.57 10.02 -14.56
C ARG A 368 18.58 8.70 -13.79
N ASP A 369 17.40 8.19 -13.46
CA ASP A 369 17.26 7.02 -12.59
C ASP A 369 17.21 5.70 -13.38
N HIS A 370 16.56 5.69 -14.56
CA HIS A 370 16.18 4.46 -15.25
C HIS A 370 16.45 4.45 -16.76
N GLY A 371 16.90 5.57 -17.35
CA GLY A 371 17.08 5.68 -18.80
C GLY A 371 15.75 5.65 -19.58
N ALA A 372 15.73 5.00 -20.75
CA ALA A 372 14.55 4.82 -21.56
C ALA A 372 13.89 3.44 -21.35
N LEU A 373 12.57 3.35 -21.55
CA LEU A 373 11.86 2.07 -21.48
C LEU A 373 12.28 1.13 -22.62
N PRO A 374 12.29 -0.19 -22.38
CA PRO A 374 12.50 -1.19 -23.42
C PRO A 374 11.51 -0.99 -24.58
N VAL A 375 12.04 -0.98 -25.81
CA VAL A 375 11.23 -0.75 -27.03
C VAL A 375 10.29 -1.91 -27.29
N VAL A 376 10.71 -3.14 -27.04
CA VAL A 376 9.91 -4.36 -27.29
C VAL A 376 8.64 -4.36 -26.46
N ASP A 377 8.75 -4.01 -25.16
CA ASP A 377 7.57 -3.94 -24.27
C ASP A 377 6.58 -2.87 -24.73
N GLN A 378 7.09 -1.74 -25.25
CA GLN A 378 6.23 -0.68 -25.80
C GLN A 378 5.55 -1.11 -27.10
N LEU A 379 6.23 -1.84 -27.98
CA LEU A 379 5.64 -2.40 -29.19
C LEU A 379 4.55 -3.43 -28.85
N ALA A 380 4.80 -4.33 -27.91
CA ALA A 380 3.80 -5.26 -27.41
C ALA A 380 2.59 -4.55 -26.78
N ALA A 381 2.83 -3.48 -26.02
CA ALA A 381 1.76 -2.66 -25.44
C ALA A 381 0.88 -2.00 -26.51
N CYS A 382 1.42 -1.61 -27.67
CA CYS A 382 0.61 -1.09 -28.77
C CYS A 382 -0.41 -2.14 -29.24
N VAL A 383 0.05 -3.36 -29.47
CA VAL A 383 -0.82 -4.47 -29.91
C VAL A 383 -1.89 -4.79 -28.87
N LEU A 384 -1.49 -4.83 -27.59
CA LEU A 384 -2.40 -5.13 -26.48
C LEU A 384 -3.44 -4.02 -26.27
N LEU A 385 -3.11 -2.76 -26.52
CA LEU A 385 -4.07 -1.65 -26.44
C LEU A 385 -5.10 -1.71 -27.56
N ASP A 386 -4.71 -2.11 -28.79
CA ASP A 386 -5.62 -2.26 -29.91
C ASP A 386 -6.69 -3.35 -29.67
N GLY A 387 -6.34 -4.42 -28.92
CA GLY A 387 -7.24 -5.52 -28.53
C GLY A 387 -7.83 -5.43 -27.13
N LEU A 388 -7.54 -4.36 -26.39
CA LEU A 388 -7.78 -4.31 -24.92
C LEU A 388 -9.25 -4.50 -24.53
N ASP A 389 -10.18 -3.85 -25.22
CA ASP A 389 -11.60 -3.90 -24.85
C ASP A 389 -12.18 -5.32 -25.00
N ALA A 390 -11.78 -6.04 -26.03
CA ALA A 390 -12.15 -7.46 -26.22
C ALA A 390 -11.58 -8.33 -25.10
N GLY A 391 -10.29 -8.17 -24.78
CA GLY A 391 -9.62 -8.92 -23.70
C GLY A 391 -10.21 -8.62 -22.31
N LEU A 392 -10.71 -7.41 -22.09
CA LEU A 392 -11.34 -7.02 -20.84
C LEU A 392 -12.65 -7.75 -20.56
N VAL A 393 -13.42 -8.14 -21.60
CA VAL A 393 -14.67 -8.91 -21.42
C VAL A 393 -14.39 -10.22 -20.70
N GLU A 394 -13.45 -11.01 -21.19
CA GLU A 394 -13.07 -12.29 -20.59
C GLU A 394 -12.40 -12.09 -19.22
N ARG A 395 -11.52 -11.08 -19.11
CA ARG A 395 -10.85 -10.72 -17.86
C ARG A 395 -11.83 -10.42 -16.75
N ARG A 396 -12.82 -9.57 -17.01
CA ARG A 396 -13.86 -9.19 -16.04
C ARG A 396 -14.73 -10.36 -15.65
N ALA A 397 -15.11 -11.23 -16.60
CA ALA A 397 -15.90 -12.43 -16.32
C ALA A 397 -15.14 -13.36 -15.36
N ARG A 398 -13.87 -13.63 -15.62
CA ARG A 398 -13.00 -14.47 -14.78
C ARG A 398 -12.81 -13.87 -13.38
N LEU A 399 -12.52 -12.57 -13.29
CA LEU A 399 -12.36 -11.89 -12.00
C LEU A 399 -13.66 -11.89 -11.18
N ARG A 400 -14.82 -11.78 -11.84
CA ARG A 400 -16.14 -11.89 -11.17
C ARG A 400 -16.31 -13.26 -10.56
N GLU A 401 -16.08 -14.33 -11.34
CA GLU A 401 -16.14 -15.71 -10.85
C GLU A 401 -15.22 -15.92 -9.64
N GLN A 402 -13.99 -15.46 -9.72
CA GLN A 402 -12.99 -15.55 -8.64
C GLN A 402 -13.43 -14.76 -7.40
N ARG A 403 -13.92 -13.53 -7.58
CA ARG A 403 -14.47 -12.70 -6.50
C ARG A 403 -15.63 -13.41 -5.79
N ASP A 404 -16.59 -13.87 -6.55
CA ASP A 404 -17.82 -14.44 -6.02
C ASP A 404 -17.55 -15.76 -5.27
N ALA A 405 -16.65 -16.60 -5.81
CA ALA A 405 -16.19 -17.81 -5.15
C ALA A 405 -15.47 -17.51 -3.82
N LEU A 406 -14.56 -16.53 -3.81
CA LEU A 406 -13.86 -16.14 -2.59
C LEU A 406 -14.81 -15.54 -1.54
N VAL A 407 -15.74 -14.68 -1.96
CA VAL A 407 -16.73 -14.07 -1.05
C VAL A 407 -17.64 -15.14 -0.45
N GLY A 408 -18.14 -16.08 -1.26
CA GLY A 408 -18.96 -17.21 -0.78
C GLY A 408 -18.21 -18.03 0.27
N ALA A 409 -17.01 -18.51 -0.07
CA ALA A 409 -16.21 -19.33 0.84
C ALA A 409 -15.85 -18.61 2.16
N LEU A 410 -15.54 -17.30 2.09
CA LEU A 410 -15.25 -16.52 3.29
C LEU A 410 -16.48 -16.32 4.19
N ARG A 411 -17.64 -16.03 3.61
CA ARG A 411 -18.89 -15.85 4.38
C ARG A 411 -19.35 -17.14 5.04
N ASP A 412 -19.19 -18.26 4.35
CA ASP A 412 -19.51 -19.59 4.89
C ASP A 412 -18.55 -19.97 6.03
N ARG A 413 -17.26 -19.72 5.85
CA ARG A 413 -16.22 -20.13 6.78
C ARG A 413 -16.05 -19.19 7.97
N PHE A 414 -16.32 -17.88 7.77
CA PHE A 414 -16.14 -16.83 8.77
C PHE A 414 -17.40 -15.94 8.87
N PRO A 415 -18.52 -16.46 9.38
CA PRO A 415 -19.80 -15.73 9.43
C PRO A 415 -19.75 -14.46 10.32
N ALA A 416 -18.76 -14.37 11.22
CA ALA A 416 -18.55 -13.18 12.05
C ALA A 416 -17.70 -12.09 11.38
N TRP A 417 -17.13 -12.38 10.20
CA TRP A 417 -16.36 -11.38 9.46
C TRP A 417 -17.29 -10.51 8.63
N ASP A 418 -16.87 -9.27 8.46
CA ASP A 418 -17.52 -8.41 7.50
C ASP A 418 -16.80 -8.51 6.15
N VAL A 419 -17.42 -9.26 5.22
CA VAL A 419 -16.89 -9.56 3.88
C VAL A 419 -17.69 -8.78 2.84
N PRO A 420 -17.15 -7.66 2.31
CA PRO A 420 -17.81 -6.87 1.29
C PRO A 420 -17.82 -7.58 -0.08
N LEU A 421 -18.75 -7.19 -0.94
CA LEU A 421 -18.76 -7.54 -2.36
C LEU A 421 -18.48 -6.27 -3.16
N PRO A 422 -17.23 -6.01 -3.56
CA PRO A 422 -16.90 -4.83 -4.34
C PRO A 422 -17.42 -4.94 -5.77
N ALA A 423 -17.90 -3.83 -6.35
CA ALA A 423 -18.35 -3.78 -7.74
C ALA A 423 -17.22 -3.90 -8.78
N GLY A 424 -15.96 -3.89 -8.32
CA GLY A 424 -14.80 -3.99 -9.20
C GLY A 424 -13.48 -4.05 -8.45
N GLY A 425 -12.38 -3.89 -9.17
CA GLY A 425 -11.04 -3.99 -8.63
C GLY A 425 -10.52 -5.43 -8.54
N LEU A 426 -9.62 -5.69 -7.60
CA LEU A 426 -8.87 -6.94 -7.53
C LEU A 426 -8.79 -7.55 -6.12
N SER A 427 -9.40 -6.95 -5.11
CA SER A 427 -9.28 -7.43 -3.72
C SER A 427 -10.50 -7.12 -2.88
N LEU A 428 -10.70 -7.95 -1.86
CA LEU A 428 -11.65 -7.72 -0.77
C LEU A 428 -10.93 -7.00 0.37
N TRP A 429 -11.64 -6.12 1.06
CA TRP A 429 -11.20 -5.47 2.29
C TRP A 429 -12.07 -5.96 3.45
N CYS A 430 -11.67 -7.08 4.03
CA CYS A 430 -12.43 -7.78 5.04
C CYS A 430 -12.13 -7.22 6.43
N ARG A 431 -13.18 -6.93 7.20
CA ARG A 431 -13.04 -6.56 8.60
C ARG A 431 -13.17 -7.78 9.49
N LEU A 432 -12.21 -7.95 10.38
CA LEU A 432 -12.13 -9.04 11.35
C LEU A 432 -13.02 -8.74 12.58
N PRO A 433 -13.45 -9.75 13.33
CA PRO A 433 -14.15 -9.57 14.60
C PRO A 433 -13.32 -8.76 15.59
N ARG A 434 -14.00 -8.08 16.52
CA ARG A 434 -13.32 -7.31 17.58
C ARG A 434 -12.34 -8.17 18.35
N GLY A 435 -11.14 -7.68 18.52
CA GLY A 435 -10.06 -8.37 19.24
C GLY A 435 -9.20 -9.29 18.37
N THR A 436 -9.53 -9.46 17.08
CA THR A 436 -8.68 -10.21 16.14
C THR A 436 -7.69 -9.25 15.47
N SER A 437 -6.40 -9.58 15.51
CA SER A 437 -5.33 -8.81 14.87
C SER A 437 -4.97 -9.42 13.52
N SER A 438 -5.01 -8.64 12.46
CA SER A 438 -4.59 -9.09 11.12
C SER A 438 -3.10 -9.45 11.10
N SER A 439 -2.28 -8.76 11.88
CA SER A 439 -0.86 -9.09 12.04
C SER A 439 -0.67 -10.47 12.64
N ALA A 440 -1.44 -10.82 13.70
CA ALA A 440 -1.36 -12.14 14.30
C ALA A 440 -1.84 -13.26 13.37
N VAL A 441 -2.91 -12.99 12.62
CA VAL A 441 -3.43 -13.94 11.61
C VAL A 441 -2.42 -14.15 10.48
N THR A 442 -1.80 -13.07 9.99
CA THR A 442 -0.78 -13.16 8.93
C THR A 442 0.44 -13.96 9.36
N ASP A 443 0.95 -13.72 10.57
CA ASP A 443 2.08 -14.49 11.12
C ASP A 443 1.72 -15.99 11.27
N ALA A 444 0.48 -16.28 11.65
CA ALA A 444 0.00 -17.66 11.72
C ALA A 444 -0.15 -18.29 10.32
N ALA A 445 -0.63 -17.52 9.32
CA ALA A 445 -0.85 -17.97 7.96
C ALA A 445 0.45 -18.44 7.27
N GLU A 446 1.57 -17.76 7.54
CA GLU A 446 2.88 -18.16 7.01
C GLU A 446 3.24 -19.62 7.39
N ARG A 447 2.88 -20.09 8.58
CA ARG A 447 3.10 -21.49 9.03
C ARG A 447 2.27 -22.50 8.25
N HIS A 448 1.17 -22.05 7.65
CA HIS A 448 0.31 -22.84 6.77
C HIS A 448 0.61 -22.64 5.29
N GLY A 449 1.74 -21.99 4.94
CA GLY A 449 2.13 -21.71 3.56
C GLY A 449 1.20 -20.72 2.86
N LEU A 450 0.56 -19.82 3.61
CA LEU A 450 -0.29 -18.75 3.08
C LEU A 450 0.33 -17.39 3.43
N PHE A 451 0.65 -16.58 2.40
CA PHE A 451 1.20 -15.25 2.55
C PHE A 451 0.13 -14.19 2.31
N LEU A 452 -0.04 -13.28 3.27
CA LEU A 452 -1.07 -12.26 3.29
C LEU A 452 -0.47 -10.86 3.52
N ALA A 453 -1.19 -9.82 3.10
CA ALA A 453 -0.89 -8.45 3.47
C ALA A 453 -1.74 -8.02 4.67
N THR A 454 -1.10 -7.60 5.76
CA THR A 454 -1.80 -7.07 6.95
C THR A 454 -2.54 -5.78 6.62
N GLY A 455 -3.67 -5.54 7.28
CA GLY A 455 -4.42 -4.30 7.09
C GLY A 455 -3.64 -3.06 7.49
N SER A 456 -2.78 -3.15 8.50
CA SER A 456 -1.96 -2.03 8.97
C SER A 456 -0.99 -1.46 7.92
N ARG A 457 -0.67 -2.21 6.87
CA ARG A 457 0.13 -1.70 5.75
C ARG A 457 -0.59 -0.67 4.88
N PHE A 458 -1.93 -0.65 4.91
CA PHE A 458 -2.75 0.24 4.08
C PHE A 458 -3.11 1.56 4.76
N GLY A 459 -2.62 1.79 5.97
CA GLY A 459 -2.89 2.99 6.75
C GLY A 459 -1.65 3.61 7.35
N THR A 460 -1.82 4.79 7.94
CA THR A 460 -0.79 5.45 8.73
C THR A 460 -0.85 4.98 10.19
N GLY A 461 0.29 4.81 10.82
CA GLY A 461 0.38 4.30 12.20
C GLY A 461 -0.04 2.83 12.32
N HIS A 462 -0.89 2.51 13.30
CA HIS A 462 -1.41 1.16 13.54
C HIS A 462 -2.88 1.00 13.09
N ALA A 463 -3.36 1.87 12.21
CA ALA A 463 -4.71 1.77 11.68
C ALA A 463 -4.93 0.45 10.92
N PHE A 464 -6.16 -0.06 10.98
CA PHE A 464 -6.59 -1.23 10.20
C PHE A 464 -5.95 -2.59 10.57
N ASP A 465 -5.40 -2.75 11.78
CA ASP A 465 -4.96 -4.08 12.22
C ASP A 465 -6.15 -5.04 12.46
N ASP A 466 -7.38 -4.52 12.42
CA ASP A 466 -8.63 -5.29 12.39
C ASP A 466 -9.14 -5.60 10.96
N HIS A 467 -8.30 -5.43 9.93
CA HIS A 467 -8.66 -5.70 8.54
C HIS A 467 -7.63 -6.59 7.84
N LEU A 468 -8.09 -7.34 6.83
CA LEU A 468 -7.25 -8.07 5.87
C LEU A 468 -7.60 -7.69 4.44
N ARG A 469 -6.58 -7.49 3.59
CA ARG A 469 -6.78 -7.42 2.16
C ARG A 469 -6.58 -8.80 1.54
N LEU A 470 -7.62 -9.31 0.86
CA LEU A 470 -7.62 -10.60 0.19
C LEU A 470 -7.84 -10.41 -1.32
N PRO A 471 -6.78 -10.52 -2.16
CA PRO A 471 -6.92 -10.47 -3.60
C PRO A 471 -7.69 -11.70 -4.13
N PHE A 472 -8.51 -11.47 -5.15
CA PHE A 472 -9.22 -12.55 -5.86
C PHE A 472 -8.66 -12.82 -7.26
N THR A 473 -7.34 -12.61 -7.44
CA THR A 473 -6.66 -12.72 -8.75
C THR A 473 -6.10 -14.11 -9.05
N GLN A 474 -6.21 -15.04 -8.11
CA GLN A 474 -5.80 -16.44 -8.26
C GLN A 474 -6.95 -17.31 -8.78
N PRO A 475 -6.67 -18.46 -9.42
CA PRO A 475 -7.71 -19.43 -9.82
C PRO A 475 -8.59 -19.85 -8.64
N VAL A 476 -9.88 -20.12 -8.89
CA VAL A 476 -10.86 -20.50 -7.86
C VAL A 476 -10.37 -21.63 -6.93
N PRO A 477 -9.79 -22.75 -7.43
CA PRO A 477 -9.30 -23.80 -6.54
C PRO A 477 -8.20 -23.31 -5.56
N VAL A 478 -7.34 -22.40 -6.02
CA VAL A 478 -6.27 -21.80 -5.18
C VAL A 478 -6.86 -20.88 -4.13
N LEU A 479 -7.90 -20.11 -4.48
CA LEU A 479 -8.60 -19.24 -3.53
C LEU A 479 -9.32 -20.04 -2.44
N LEU A 480 -9.95 -21.18 -2.80
CA LEU A 480 -10.59 -22.05 -1.83
C LEU A 480 -9.57 -22.71 -0.88
N ASP A 481 -8.44 -23.21 -1.39
CA ASP A 481 -7.32 -23.69 -0.56
C ASP A 481 -6.78 -22.58 0.36
N ALA A 482 -6.68 -21.35 -0.14
CA ALA A 482 -6.29 -20.20 0.69
C ALA A 482 -7.26 -19.96 1.86
N VAL A 483 -8.57 -20.10 1.65
CA VAL A 483 -9.58 -19.97 2.73
C VAL A 483 -9.41 -21.07 3.76
N ASP A 484 -9.15 -22.31 3.35
CA ASP A 484 -8.90 -23.42 4.28
C ASP A 484 -7.62 -23.23 5.11
N ARG A 485 -6.54 -22.72 4.49
CA ARG A 485 -5.30 -22.36 5.20
C ARG A 485 -5.55 -21.18 6.16
N LEU A 486 -6.29 -20.18 5.72
CA LEU A 486 -6.66 -19.03 6.53
C LEU A 486 -7.47 -19.47 7.77
N ALA A 487 -8.36 -20.43 7.63
CA ALA A 487 -9.13 -20.96 8.76
C ALA A 487 -8.24 -21.60 9.83
N ARG A 488 -7.22 -22.36 9.41
CA ARG A 488 -6.23 -22.92 10.35
C ARG A 488 -5.43 -21.81 11.02
N ALA A 489 -5.01 -20.79 10.26
CA ALA A 489 -4.27 -19.66 10.77
C ALA A 489 -5.04 -18.83 11.80
N VAL A 490 -6.33 -18.57 11.54
CA VAL A 490 -7.22 -17.86 12.47
C VAL A 490 -7.35 -18.65 13.77
N ALA A 491 -7.61 -19.95 13.69
CA ALA A 491 -7.70 -20.83 14.87
C ALA A 491 -6.39 -20.87 15.68
N ASP A 492 -5.22 -20.82 15.01
CA ASP A 492 -3.92 -20.73 15.68
C ASP A 492 -3.72 -19.37 16.36
N ALA A 493 -4.09 -18.28 15.67
CA ALA A 493 -4.00 -16.93 16.23
C ALA A 493 -4.91 -16.78 17.46
N GLU A 494 -6.13 -17.29 17.41
CA GLU A 494 -7.07 -17.29 18.54
C GLU A 494 -6.57 -18.13 19.72
N ARG A 495 -6.00 -19.31 19.49
CA ARG A 495 -5.39 -20.13 20.55
C ARG A 495 -4.20 -19.42 21.19
N ALA A 496 -3.34 -18.81 20.40
CA ALA A 496 -2.20 -18.05 20.91
C ALA A 496 -2.63 -16.81 21.73
N TRP A 497 -3.78 -16.24 21.37
CA TRP A 497 -4.36 -15.08 22.05
C TRP A 497 -5.10 -15.48 23.33
N GLY A 498 -5.81 -16.62 23.35
CA GLY A 498 -6.64 -17.13 24.44
C GLY A 498 -5.94 -18.08 25.43
N ALA A 499 -4.71 -18.52 25.16
CA ALA A 499 -3.99 -19.42 26.07
C ALA A 499 -3.60 -18.68 27.36
N PRO A 500 -4.15 -19.06 28.54
CA PRO A 500 -3.65 -18.54 29.80
C PRO A 500 -2.18 -18.96 29.92
N THR A 501 -1.32 -18.04 30.31
CA THR A 501 0.08 -18.33 30.70
C THR A 501 0.06 -19.38 31.78
N THR A 502 0.26 -20.65 31.45
CA THR A 502 0.49 -21.71 32.45
C THR A 502 1.80 -21.39 33.13
N THR A 503 1.69 -20.72 34.26
CA THR A 503 2.75 -20.66 35.26
C THR A 503 3.01 -22.11 35.73
N ARG A 504 4.09 -22.75 35.23
CA ARG A 504 4.59 -23.96 35.87
C ARG A 504 5.02 -23.57 37.29
N THR A 505 4.09 -23.72 38.21
CA THR A 505 4.39 -23.77 39.63
C THR A 505 5.19 -25.06 39.85
N GLY A 506 6.51 -24.93 39.80
CA GLY A 506 7.36 -26.03 40.25
C GLY A 506 7.11 -26.27 41.73
N ALA A 507 6.49 -27.38 42.02
CA ALA A 507 6.44 -27.90 43.38
C ALA A 507 7.87 -28.16 43.86
N LEU A 508 8.35 -27.33 44.76
CA LEU A 508 9.42 -27.70 45.68
C LEU A 508 8.73 -28.38 46.86
N MET A 509 8.73 -29.66 46.84
CA MET A 509 8.55 -30.49 48.02
C MET A 509 9.80 -31.39 48.14
N GLY A 510 10.45 -31.32 49.28
CA GLY A 510 11.52 -32.23 49.74
C GLY A 510 12.70 -31.49 50.32
#